data_c5bdcde9d26a59e1648b587996d64869
#
_entry.id   c5bdcde9d26a59e1648b587996d64869
#
_cell.length_a   1.000
_cell.length_b   1.000
_cell.length_c   1.000
_cell.angle_alpha   90.00
_cell.angle_beta   90.00
_cell.angle_gamma   90.00
#
_symmetry.space_group_name_H-M   'P 1'
#
loop_
_entity.id
_entity.type
_entity.pdbx_description
1 polymer ?
#
loop_
_entity_poly.entity_id
_entity_poly.type
_entity_poly.pdbx_seq_one_letter_code
_entity_poly.pdbx_strand_id
1 'polypeptide(L)' 'MGTELPKTSNPAARAFEQAGITSLEQAGQAGAAALLALHGVGPKAIRILSEELAARGLEMNP' A
#
# COMPACT_ATOMS: atom_id res chain seq x y z
N MET A 1 -10.56 -9.64 8.80
CA MET A 1 -10.90 -8.93 7.56
C MET A 1 -10.15 -7.61 7.52
N GLY A 2 -9.48 -7.34 6.41
CA GLY A 2 -8.75 -6.12 6.25
C GLY A 2 -9.54 -5.02 5.55
N THR A 3 -9.04 -3.80 5.66
CA THR A 3 -9.60 -2.67 4.94
C THR A 3 -9.20 -2.78 3.47
N GLU A 4 -10.13 -2.51 2.58
CA GLU A 4 -9.88 -2.54 1.15
C GLU A 4 -8.78 -1.53 0.78
N LEU A 5 -7.92 -1.92 -0.17
CA LEU A 5 -6.88 -1.00 -0.64
C LEU A 5 -7.51 0.17 -1.39
N PRO A 6 -7.01 1.40 -1.16
CA PRO A 6 -7.49 2.54 -1.92
C PRO A 6 -7.07 2.43 -3.37
N LYS A 7 -7.80 3.13 -4.24
CA LYS A 7 -7.49 3.12 -5.65
C LYS A 7 -6.19 3.90 -5.90
N THR A 8 -5.24 3.21 -6.49
CA THR A 8 -3.98 3.81 -6.92
C THR A 8 -3.92 3.73 -8.45
N SER A 9 -2.82 3.30 -9.01
CA SER A 9 -2.73 3.07 -10.45
C SER A 9 -2.91 1.59 -10.76
N ASN A 10 -3.22 1.25 -12.00
CA ASN A 10 -3.33 -0.15 -12.40
C ASN A 10 -2.03 -0.91 -12.19
N PRO A 11 -0.85 -0.36 -12.57
CA PRO A 11 0.39 -1.06 -12.28
C PRO A 11 0.63 -1.30 -10.78
N ALA A 12 0.30 -0.32 -9.94
CA ALA A 12 0.45 -0.49 -8.49
C ALA A 12 -0.49 -1.55 -7.96
N ALA A 13 -1.75 -1.54 -8.40
CA ALA A 13 -2.72 -2.54 -7.96
C ALA A 13 -2.27 -3.96 -8.31
N ARG A 14 -1.73 -4.14 -9.51
CA ARG A 14 -1.21 -5.45 -9.93
C ARG A 14 0.00 -5.86 -9.11
N ALA A 15 0.88 -4.90 -8.80
CA ALA A 15 2.05 -5.19 -7.97
C ALA A 15 1.64 -5.65 -6.58
N PHE A 16 0.66 -5.00 -5.97
CA PHE A 16 0.16 -5.39 -4.66
C PHE A 16 -0.44 -6.80 -4.70
N GLU A 17 -1.25 -7.06 -5.72
CA GLU A 17 -1.87 -8.37 -5.88
C GLU A 17 -0.82 -9.47 -6.02
N GLN A 18 0.19 -9.26 -6.84
CA GLN A 18 1.26 -10.23 -7.05
C GLN A 18 2.10 -10.45 -5.80
N ALA A 19 2.23 -9.42 -4.98
CA ALA A 19 2.96 -9.51 -3.72
C ALA A 19 2.12 -10.08 -2.57
N GLY A 20 0.85 -10.38 -2.82
CA GLY A 20 -0.04 -10.90 -1.78
C GLY A 20 -0.58 -9.84 -0.84
N ILE A 21 -0.48 -8.58 -1.24
CA ILE A 21 -0.97 -7.45 -0.43
C ILE A 21 -2.40 -7.16 -0.88
N THR A 22 -3.35 -7.60 -0.08
CA THR A 22 -4.77 -7.50 -0.43
C THR A 22 -5.56 -6.56 0.48
N SER A 23 -4.92 -6.00 1.50
CA SER A 23 -5.58 -5.07 2.41
C SER A 23 -4.67 -3.91 2.75
N LEU A 24 -5.27 -2.82 3.23
CA LEU A 24 -4.53 -1.63 3.65
C LEU A 24 -3.60 -1.95 4.82
N GLU A 25 -4.07 -2.78 5.75
CA GLU A 25 -3.26 -3.19 6.89
C GLU A 25 -2.02 -3.95 6.47
N GLN A 26 -2.16 -4.83 5.49
CA GLN A 26 -1.01 -5.57 4.95
C GLN A 26 0.00 -4.62 4.30
N ALA A 27 -0.49 -3.62 3.59
CA ALA A 27 0.39 -2.62 2.98
C ALA A 27 1.16 -1.85 4.05
N GLY A 28 0.49 -1.46 5.14
CA GLY A 28 1.15 -0.78 6.24
C GLY A 28 2.21 -1.64 6.91
N GLN A 29 1.95 -2.93 7.08
CA GLN A 29 2.90 -3.85 7.68
C GLN A 29 4.11 -4.11 6.79
N ALA A 30 3.90 -4.16 5.48
CA ALA A 30 5.00 -4.35 4.54
C ALA A 30 5.99 -3.20 4.58
N GLY A 31 5.47 -1.98 4.74
CA GLY A 31 6.30 -0.79 4.87
C GLY A 31 6.60 -0.12 3.54
N ALA A 32 6.93 1.17 3.63
CA ALA A 32 7.16 2.00 2.44
C ALA A 32 8.32 1.48 1.59
N ALA A 33 9.41 1.08 2.22
CA ALA A 33 10.59 0.62 1.49
C ALA A 33 10.29 -0.65 0.67
N ALA A 34 9.59 -1.60 1.29
CA ALA A 34 9.23 -2.85 0.61
C ALA A 34 8.25 -2.59 -0.54
N LEU A 35 7.29 -1.70 -0.32
CA LEU A 35 6.32 -1.37 -1.36
C LEU A 35 6.95 -0.64 -2.54
N LEU A 36 7.87 0.28 -2.27
CA LEU A 36 8.57 1.00 -3.33
C LEU A 36 9.47 0.08 -4.15
N ALA A 37 9.90 -1.03 -3.59
CA ALA A 37 10.70 -2.01 -4.32
C ALA A 37 9.87 -2.79 -5.33
N LEU A 38 8.54 -2.76 -5.23
CA LEU A 38 7.68 -3.46 -6.17
C LEU A 38 7.61 -2.70 -7.49
N HIS A 39 7.72 -3.45 -8.58
CA HIS A 39 7.62 -2.84 -9.91
C HIS A 39 6.20 -2.31 -10.13
N GLY A 40 6.09 -1.05 -10.51
CA GLY A 40 4.79 -0.41 -10.74
C GLY A 40 4.29 0.41 -9.55
N VAL A 41 4.99 0.37 -8.41
CA VAL A 41 4.63 1.16 -7.23
C VAL A 41 5.58 2.35 -7.13
N GLY A 42 5.03 3.55 -7.14
CA GLY A 42 5.82 4.77 -7.03
C GLY A 42 5.48 5.57 -5.77
N PRO A 43 6.15 6.71 -5.57
CA PRO A 43 5.92 7.55 -4.39
C PRO A 43 4.47 7.99 -4.23
N LYS A 44 3.76 8.22 -5.33
CA LYS A 44 2.36 8.64 -5.29
C LYS A 44 1.48 7.57 -4.66
N ALA A 45 1.70 6.31 -5.01
CA ALA A 45 0.94 5.20 -4.43
C ALA A 45 1.22 5.09 -2.93
N ILE A 46 2.48 5.24 -2.52
CA ILE A 46 2.85 5.21 -1.11
C ILE A 46 2.16 6.33 -0.36
N ARG A 47 2.12 7.52 -0.93
CA ARG A 47 1.45 8.66 -0.31
C ARG A 47 -0.03 8.39 -0.09
N ILE A 48 -0.71 7.84 -1.09
CA ILE A 48 -2.13 7.50 -0.99
C ILE A 48 -2.35 6.49 0.14
N LEU A 49 -1.53 5.45 0.19
CA LEU A 49 -1.63 4.44 1.23
C LEU A 49 -1.38 5.02 2.62
N SER A 50 -0.37 5.88 2.75
CA SER A 50 -0.05 6.52 4.04
C SER A 50 -1.18 7.41 4.52
N GLU A 51 -1.80 8.16 3.63
CA GLU A 51 -2.91 9.02 3.98
C GLU A 51 -4.12 8.22 4.43
N GLU A 52 -4.41 7.11 3.76
CA GLU A 52 -5.52 6.24 4.13
C GLU A 52 -5.26 5.55 5.48
N LEU A 53 -4.04 5.13 5.72
CA LEU A 53 -3.67 4.55 7.02
C LEU A 53 -3.82 5.58 8.14
N ALA A 54 -3.31 6.79 7.91
CA ALA A 54 -3.40 7.86 8.91
C ALA A 54 -4.86 8.20 9.24
N ALA A 55 -5.72 8.20 8.23
CA ALA A 55 -7.15 8.48 8.43
C ALA A 55 -7.80 7.45 9.35
N ARG A 56 -7.21 6.27 9.48
CA ARG A 56 -7.74 5.19 10.32
C ARG A 56 -6.93 5.00 11.60
N GLY A 57 -6.04 5.94 11.91
CA GLY A 57 -5.20 5.84 13.10
C GLY A 57 -4.09 4.79 12.99
N LEU A 58 -3.76 4.38 11.77
CA LEU A 58 -2.72 3.40 11.53
C LEU A 58 -1.49 4.08 10.96
N GLU A 59 -0.35 3.40 11.02
CA GLU A 59 0.90 3.91 10.49
C GLU A 59 1.51 2.91 9.51
N MET A 60 2.21 3.46 8.51
CA MET A 60 2.98 2.64 7.60
C MET A 60 4.37 2.43 8.17
N ASN A 61 4.83 1.19 8.19
CA ASN A 61 6.20 0.89 8.59
C ASN A 61 7.18 1.54 7.60
N PRO A 62 8.37 1.90 8.04
CA PRO A 62 9.37 2.49 7.15
C PRO A 62 9.76 1.58 6.00
#